data_58c5e84d3afa5a28fa76f06301473e0f
#
_entry.id   58c5e84d3afa5a28fa76f06301473e0f
#
_cell.length_a   1.000
_cell.length_b   1.000
_cell.length_c   1.000
_cell.angle_alpha   90.00
_cell.angle_beta   90.00
_cell.angle_gamma   90.00
#
_symmetry.space_group_name_H-M   'P 1'
#
loop_
_entity.id
_entity.type
_entity.pdbx_description
1 polymer ?
#
loop_
_entity_poly.entity_id
_entity_poly.type
_entity_poly.pdbx_seq_one_letter_code
_entity_poly.pdbx_strand_id
1 'polypeptide(L)'
;MSKSKLTPAEWELVKDAPYWVQAALAASDKKGTERDVERETKALQDTLKGYHGSNALIRDIIAAQGTPAAEVAKASKSEADVALGRIASIVESKLGGDDLDELNDLLLLVGRRVAGAAKESALGLGDEVSKGEAAALKQIEVVLRATDEQKQARRKQ
;
A
#
# COMPACT_ATOMS: atom_id res chain seq x y z
N MET A 1 4.44 -3.26 -21.97
CA MET A 1 4.75 -3.29 -20.54
C MET A 1 3.98 -2.20 -19.82
N SER A 2 3.47 -2.52 -18.65
CA SER A 2 2.57 -1.61 -17.93
C SER A 2 3.20 -0.27 -17.60
N LYS A 3 4.45 -0.27 -17.11
CA LYS A 3 5.10 0.98 -16.73
C LYS A 3 5.36 1.92 -17.89
N SER A 4 5.41 1.41 -19.12
CA SER A 4 5.63 2.25 -20.29
C SER A 4 4.42 3.13 -20.64
N LYS A 5 3.25 2.81 -20.08
CA LYS A 5 2.05 3.62 -20.25
C LYS A 5 1.98 4.80 -19.27
N LEU A 6 2.90 4.82 -18.31
CA LEU A 6 2.98 5.88 -17.28
C LEU A 6 4.10 6.85 -17.63
N THR A 7 3.90 8.12 -17.28
CA THR A 7 5.00 9.08 -17.34
C THR A 7 6.04 8.72 -16.28
N PRO A 8 7.29 9.22 -16.40
CA PRO A 8 8.30 8.99 -15.36
C PRO A 8 7.83 9.44 -13.97
N ALA A 9 7.14 10.56 -13.87
CA ALA A 9 6.63 11.05 -12.58
C ALA A 9 5.54 10.14 -12.03
N GLU A 10 4.66 9.65 -12.90
CA GLU A 10 3.62 8.70 -12.50
C GLU A 10 4.21 7.38 -12.02
N TRP A 11 5.22 6.88 -12.73
CA TRP A 11 5.89 5.65 -12.34
C TRP A 11 6.60 5.78 -11.00
N GLU A 12 7.27 6.92 -10.76
CA GLU A 12 7.93 7.18 -9.48
C GLU A 12 6.95 7.11 -8.31
N LEU A 13 5.74 7.60 -8.52
CA LEU A 13 4.69 7.53 -7.50
C LEU A 13 4.17 6.10 -7.33
N VAL A 14 3.83 5.44 -8.44
CA VAL A 14 3.21 4.11 -8.43
C VAL A 14 4.15 3.03 -7.87
N LYS A 15 5.44 3.07 -8.23
CA LYS A 15 6.38 2.06 -7.76
C LYS A 15 6.55 2.06 -6.24
N ASP A 16 6.30 3.19 -5.59
CA ASP A 16 6.41 3.33 -4.14
C ASP A 16 5.09 3.04 -3.42
N ALA A 17 4.05 2.59 -4.14
CA ALA A 17 2.73 2.33 -3.55
C ALA A 17 2.77 1.50 -2.25
N PRO A 18 3.54 0.39 -2.16
CA PRO A 18 3.60 -0.36 -0.91
C PRO A 18 4.12 0.47 0.26
N TYR A 19 5.09 1.34 0.01
CA TYR A 19 5.66 2.21 1.04
C TYR A 19 4.68 3.31 1.45
N TRP A 20 3.84 3.78 0.53
CA TRP A 20 2.77 4.72 0.87
C TRP A 20 1.73 4.10 1.79
N VAL A 21 1.45 2.80 1.62
CA VAL A 21 0.58 2.07 2.55
C VAL A 21 1.22 2.03 3.95
N GLN A 22 2.50 1.71 4.02
CA GLN A 22 3.24 1.72 5.29
C GLN A 22 3.20 3.10 5.94
N ALA A 23 3.40 4.16 5.16
CA ALA A 23 3.38 5.53 5.66
C ALA A 23 2.01 5.91 6.24
N ALA A 24 0.93 5.51 5.57
CA ALA A 24 -0.42 5.77 6.06
C ALA A 24 -0.68 5.07 7.39
N LEU A 25 -0.22 3.84 7.53
CA LEU A 25 -0.36 3.09 8.78
C LEU A 25 0.49 3.68 9.90
N ALA A 26 1.74 4.02 9.60
CA ALA A 26 2.65 4.60 10.58
C ALA A 26 2.12 5.94 11.10
N ALA A 27 1.55 6.76 10.23
CA ALA A 27 0.99 8.05 10.62
C ALA A 27 -0.25 7.93 11.51
N SER A 28 -0.94 6.78 11.47
CA SER A 28 -2.10 6.53 12.33
C SER A 28 -1.70 5.93 13.68
N ASP A 29 -0.46 5.46 13.81
CA ASP A 29 0.05 4.88 15.05
C ASP A 29 0.97 5.86 15.75
N LYS A 30 0.44 6.55 16.77
CA LYS A 30 1.17 7.57 17.51
C LYS A 30 2.23 7.01 18.46
N LYS A 31 2.30 5.69 18.60
CA LYS A 31 3.23 5.02 19.52
C LYS A 31 4.33 4.25 18.82
N GLY A 32 4.44 4.39 17.50
CA GLY A 32 5.46 3.68 16.74
C GLY A 32 6.87 4.09 17.15
N THR A 33 7.71 3.11 17.46
CA THR A 33 9.13 3.33 17.72
C THR A 33 9.92 3.05 16.45
N GLU A 34 11.16 3.51 16.39
CA GLU A 34 12.07 3.24 15.28
C GLU A 34 12.19 1.74 15.01
N ARG A 35 12.18 0.94 16.08
CA ARG A 35 12.24 -0.53 15.99
C ARG A 35 11.01 -1.11 15.29
N ASP A 36 9.85 -0.54 15.51
CA ASP A 36 8.61 -0.98 14.87
C ASP A 36 8.65 -0.69 13.37
N VAL A 37 9.23 0.44 12.99
CA VAL A 37 9.39 0.80 11.57
C VAL A 37 10.24 -0.23 10.85
N GLU A 38 11.33 -0.71 11.46
CA GLU A 38 12.17 -1.73 10.86
C GLU A 38 11.41 -3.04 10.63
N ARG A 39 10.63 -3.47 11.61
CA ARG A 39 9.81 -4.68 11.48
C ARG A 39 8.75 -4.54 10.41
N GLU A 40 8.12 -3.38 10.36
CA GLU A 40 7.11 -3.08 9.35
C GLU A 40 7.72 -3.10 7.95
N THR A 41 8.88 -2.49 7.78
CA THR A 41 9.58 -2.46 6.51
C THR A 41 9.98 -3.88 6.08
N LYS A 42 10.46 -4.68 7.03
CA LYS A 42 10.80 -6.06 6.73
C LYS A 42 9.57 -6.88 6.31
N ALA A 43 8.45 -6.69 7.01
CA ALA A 43 7.20 -7.37 6.67
C ALA A 43 6.73 -6.98 5.27
N LEU A 44 6.84 -5.71 4.92
CA LEU A 44 6.51 -5.21 3.59
C LEU A 44 7.38 -5.88 2.54
N GLN A 45 8.69 -5.87 2.73
CA GLN A 45 9.63 -6.46 1.78
C GLN A 45 9.44 -7.97 1.62
N ASP A 46 9.22 -8.67 2.73
CA ASP A 46 8.96 -10.11 2.70
C ASP A 46 7.66 -10.43 1.97
N THR A 47 6.63 -9.60 2.15
CA THR A 47 5.36 -9.75 1.44
C THR A 47 5.56 -9.61 -0.06
N LEU A 48 6.33 -8.61 -0.48
CA LEU A 48 6.60 -8.39 -1.91
C LEU A 48 7.40 -9.54 -2.51
N LYS A 49 8.41 -10.04 -1.79
CA LYS A 49 9.23 -11.15 -2.27
C LYS A 49 8.43 -12.44 -2.39
N GLY A 50 7.48 -12.65 -1.50
CA GLY A 50 6.65 -13.85 -1.49
C GLY A 50 5.41 -13.77 -2.38
N TYR A 51 5.12 -12.61 -2.94
CA TYR A 51 3.92 -12.44 -3.75
C TYR A 51 4.12 -13.02 -5.14
N HIS A 52 3.24 -13.93 -5.50
CA HIS A 52 3.27 -14.59 -6.81
C HIS A 52 2.07 -14.14 -7.62
N GLY A 53 2.32 -13.30 -8.60
CA GLY A 53 1.29 -12.84 -9.51
C GLY A 53 1.82 -12.79 -10.93
N SER A 54 0.94 -12.96 -11.89
CA SER A 54 1.28 -12.89 -13.31
C SER A 54 1.12 -11.49 -13.90
N ASN A 55 0.55 -10.57 -13.14
CA ASN A 55 0.27 -9.21 -13.61
C ASN A 55 1.58 -8.43 -13.84
N ALA A 56 1.70 -7.81 -15.01
CA ALA A 56 2.92 -7.11 -15.40
C ALA A 56 3.21 -5.91 -14.50
N LEU A 57 2.18 -5.15 -14.09
CA LEU A 57 2.35 -4.01 -13.19
C LEU A 57 2.92 -4.47 -11.85
N ILE A 58 2.36 -5.52 -11.28
CA ILE A 58 2.81 -6.06 -10.00
C ILE A 58 4.27 -6.51 -10.10
N ARG A 59 4.62 -7.21 -11.17
CA ARG A 59 6.01 -7.66 -11.38
C ARG A 59 6.96 -6.46 -11.50
N ASP A 60 6.55 -5.42 -12.20
CA ASP A 60 7.37 -4.22 -12.35
C ASP A 60 7.58 -3.51 -11.00
N ILE A 61 6.53 -3.44 -10.17
CA ILE A 61 6.63 -2.86 -8.83
C ILE A 61 7.59 -3.67 -7.96
N ILE A 62 7.45 -5.00 -7.97
CA ILE A 62 8.30 -5.88 -7.16
C ILE A 62 9.76 -5.77 -7.64
N ALA A 63 9.98 -5.73 -8.94
CA ALA A 63 11.33 -5.61 -9.51
C ALA A 63 11.98 -4.26 -9.21
N ALA A 64 11.19 -3.23 -8.99
CA ALA A 64 11.68 -1.87 -8.74
C ALA A 64 12.00 -1.61 -7.27
N GLN A 65 11.99 -2.64 -6.43
CA GLN A 65 12.21 -2.46 -4.99
C GLN A 65 13.59 -1.90 -4.68
N GLY A 66 13.60 -0.86 -3.90
CA GLY A 66 14.81 -0.15 -3.47
C GLY A 66 14.40 0.83 -2.38
N THR A 67 15.17 1.91 -2.25
CA THR A 67 14.83 2.95 -1.29
C THR A 67 13.69 3.81 -1.85
N PRO A 68 12.57 3.95 -1.13
CA PRO A 68 11.49 4.82 -1.59
C PRO A 68 11.92 6.29 -1.56
N ALA A 69 11.13 7.14 -2.23
CA ALA A 69 11.39 8.57 -2.21
C ALA A 69 11.37 9.10 -0.77
N ALA A 70 12.22 10.09 -0.49
CA ALA A 70 12.36 10.64 0.87
C ALA A 70 11.04 11.19 1.43
N GLU A 71 10.18 11.71 0.58
CA GLU A 71 8.87 12.27 0.97
C GLU A 71 7.96 11.22 1.60
N VAL A 72 8.12 9.94 1.24
CA VAL A 72 7.29 8.86 1.78
C VAL A 72 7.48 8.73 3.29
N ALA A 73 8.73 8.74 3.74
CA ALA A 73 9.03 8.58 5.16
C ALA A 73 8.56 9.77 6.01
N LYS A 74 8.40 10.92 5.39
CA LYS A 74 8.00 12.16 6.08
C LYS A 74 6.52 12.48 5.92
N ALA A 75 5.78 11.66 5.20
CA ALA A 75 4.40 11.94 4.87
C ALA A 75 3.49 11.93 6.10
N SER A 76 2.59 12.88 6.16
CA SER A 76 1.47 12.85 7.10
C SER A 76 0.44 11.83 6.60
N LYS A 77 -0.52 11.49 7.46
CA LYS A 77 -1.61 10.60 7.07
C LYS A 77 -2.37 11.17 5.86
N SER A 78 -2.65 12.45 5.88
CA SER A 78 -3.36 13.13 4.79
C SER A 78 -2.57 13.04 3.49
N GLU A 79 -1.27 13.28 3.54
CA GLU A 79 -0.40 13.20 2.36
C GLU A 79 -0.33 11.77 1.81
N ALA A 80 -0.25 10.78 2.70
CA ALA A 80 -0.24 9.38 2.28
C ALA A 80 -1.56 8.98 1.63
N ASP A 81 -2.68 9.39 2.20
CA ASP A 81 -4.01 9.12 1.63
C ASP A 81 -4.17 9.76 0.25
N VAL A 82 -3.70 11.00 0.07
CA VAL A 82 -3.74 11.68 -1.22
C VAL A 82 -2.87 10.93 -2.24
N ALA A 83 -1.67 10.51 -1.85
CA ALA A 83 -0.77 9.77 -2.73
C ALA A 83 -1.41 8.46 -3.19
N LEU A 84 -2.00 7.69 -2.27
CA LEU A 84 -2.66 6.44 -2.60
C LEU A 84 -3.86 6.65 -3.52
N GLY A 85 -4.64 7.70 -3.29
CA GLY A 85 -5.77 8.03 -4.16
C GLY A 85 -5.31 8.39 -5.57
N ARG A 86 -4.21 9.12 -5.69
CA ARG A 86 -3.61 9.45 -6.99
C ARG A 86 -3.11 8.20 -7.70
N ILE A 87 -2.46 7.29 -6.97
CA ILE A 87 -1.99 6.02 -7.52
C ILE A 87 -3.16 5.24 -8.10
N ALA A 88 -4.25 5.11 -7.32
CA ALA A 88 -5.44 4.41 -7.79
C ALA A 88 -6.02 5.05 -9.06
N SER A 89 -6.10 6.37 -9.10
CA SER A 89 -6.61 7.10 -10.24
C SER A 89 -5.74 6.91 -11.49
N ILE A 90 -4.43 6.99 -11.33
CA ILE A 90 -3.47 6.80 -12.42
C ILE A 90 -3.59 5.38 -12.99
N VAL A 91 -3.57 4.38 -12.13
CA VAL A 91 -3.63 2.98 -12.55
C VAL A 91 -4.96 2.69 -13.27
N GLU A 92 -6.08 3.12 -12.68
CA GLU A 92 -7.38 2.90 -13.29
C GLU A 92 -7.49 3.55 -14.68
N SER A 93 -7.05 4.80 -14.80
CA SER A 93 -7.20 5.53 -16.05
C SER A 93 -6.20 5.14 -17.13
N LYS A 94 -4.99 4.75 -16.75
CA LYS A 94 -3.92 4.42 -17.72
C LYS A 94 -3.81 2.93 -18.01
N LEU A 95 -4.11 2.07 -17.04
CA LEU A 95 -3.91 0.63 -17.15
C LEU A 95 -5.22 -0.16 -17.09
N GLY A 96 -6.26 0.40 -16.45
CA GLY A 96 -7.56 -0.24 -16.36
C GLY A 96 -7.92 -0.76 -14.98
N GLY A 97 -9.20 -1.09 -14.81
CA GLY A 97 -9.74 -1.53 -13.53
C GLY A 97 -9.20 -2.86 -13.05
N ASP A 98 -8.89 -3.79 -13.97
CA ASP A 98 -8.33 -5.09 -13.58
C ASP A 98 -6.95 -4.93 -12.96
N ASP A 99 -6.11 -4.07 -13.55
CA ASP A 99 -4.79 -3.78 -12.99
C ASP A 99 -4.91 -3.10 -11.62
N LEU A 100 -5.88 -2.21 -11.46
CA LEU A 100 -6.13 -1.58 -10.17
C LEU A 100 -6.57 -2.62 -9.13
N ASP A 101 -7.47 -3.54 -9.49
CA ASP A 101 -7.91 -4.58 -8.55
C ASP A 101 -6.74 -5.45 -8.10
N GLU A 102 -5.85 -5.85 -9.02
CA GLU A 102 -4.68 -6.63 -8.68
C GLU A 102 -3.71 -5.86 -7.78
N LEU A 103 -3.48 -4.59 -8.10
CA LEU A 103 -2.64 -3.74 -7.27
C LEU A 103 -3.23 -3.60 -5.86
N ASN A 104 -4.54 -3.37 -5.77
CA ASN A 104 -5.20 -3.23 -4.49
C ASN A 104 -5.11 -4.49 -3.64
N ASP A 105 -5.22 -5.67 -4.25
CA ASP A 105 -5.05 -6.93 -3.52
C ASP A 105 -3.66 -7.00 -2.90
N LEU A 106 -2.62 -6.63 -3.64
CA LEU A 106 -1.27 -6.58 -3.11
C LEU A 106 -1.14 -5.55 -2.00
N LEU A 107 -1.63 -4.33 -2.22
CA LEU A 107 -1.47 -3.24 -1.26
C LEU A 107 -2.22 -3.52 0.06
N LEU A 108 -3.39 -4.12 -0.02
CA LEU A 108 -4.15 -4.49 1.19
C LEU A 108 -3.48 -5.64 1.93
N LEU A 109 -2.86 -6.58 1.21
CA LEU A 109 -2.07 -7.64 1.84
C LEU A 109 -0.87 -7.03 2.56
N VAL A 110 -0.15 -6.13 1.92
CA VAL A 110 0.96 -5.40 2.53
C VAL A 110 0.48 -4.69 3.80
N GLY A 111 -0.63 -3.98 3.72
CA GLY A 111 -1.19 -3.26 4.87
C GLY A 111 -1.46 -4.17 6.05
N ARG A 112 -2.09 -5.31 5.80
CA ARG A 112 -2.38 -6.28 6.86
C ARG A 112 -1.11 -6.87 7.47
N ARG A 113 -0.09 -7.17 6.66
CA ARG A 113 1.16 -7.73 7.14
C ARG A 113 1.97 -6.72 7.93
N VAL A 114 1.99 -5.47 7.46
CA VAL A 114 2.67 -4.37 8.16
C VAL A 114 2.00 -4.13 9.52
N ALA A 115 0.68 -4.05 9.55
CA ALA A 115 -0.06 -3.86 10.80
C ALA A 115 0.17 -5.03 11.77
N GLY A 116 0.20 -6.26 11.27
CA GLY A 116 0.48 -7.43 12.07
C GLY A 116 1.90 -7.44 12.63
N ALA A 117 2.88 -6.95 11.88
CA ALA A 117 4.27 -6.87 12.33
C ALA A 117 4.43 -5.87 13.47
N ALA A 118 3.74 -4.72 13.38
CA ALA A 118 3.76 -3.72 14.45
C ALA A 118 3.18 -4.31 15.74
N LYS A 119 2.19 -5.16 15.63
CA LYS A 119 1.57 -5.83 16.75
C LYS A 119 2.50 -6.84 17.45
N GLU A 120 3.30 -7.56 16.68
CA GLU A 120 4.26 -8.51 17.24
C GLU A 120 5.29 -7.82 18.11
N SER A 121 5.61 -6.56 17.83
CA SER A 121 6.57 -5.80 18.62
C SER A 121 6.03 -5.41 20.00
N ALA A 122 4.73 -5.48 20.21
CA ALA A 122 4.09 -5.14 21.48
C ALA A 122 4.02 -6.33 22.46
N LEU A 123 5.00 -7.24 22.41
CA LEU A 123 5.20 -8.35 23.36
C LEU A 123 4.07 -9.38 23.40
N GLY A 124 3.38 -9.55 22.30
CA GLY A 124 2.33 -10.56 22.22
C GLY A 124 1.09 -10.25 23.06
N LEU A 125 0.96 -9.03 23.52
CA LEU A 125 -0.13 -8.63 24.40
C LEU A 125 -1.40 -8.26 23.65
N GLY A 126 -1.49 -8.51 22.43
CA GLY A 126 -2.72 -8.19 21.76
C GLY A 126 -2.89 -9.03 20.52
N ASP A 127 -4.00 -9.70 20.44
CA ASP A 127 -4.36 -10.42 19.25
C ASP A 127 -5.09 -9.53 18.27
N GLU A 128 -5.22 -8.24 18.60
CA GLU A 128 -5.98 -7.31 17.79
C GLU A 128 -5.11 -6.22 17.21
N VAL A 129 -5.26 -5.98 15.92
CA VAL A 129 -4.78 -4.75 15.29
C VAL A 129 -5.40 -3.59 16.07
N SER A 130 -4.61 -2.59 16.43
CA SER A 130 -5.14 -1.46 17.19
C SER A 130 -6.31 -0.83 16.44
N LYS A 131 -7.19 -0.15 17.20
CA LYS A 131 -8.34 0.51 16.58
C LYS A 131 -7.91 1.54 15.55
N GLY A 132 -6.80 2.23 15.81
CA GLY A 132 -6.25 3.20 14.86
C GLY A 132 -5.77 2.54 13.57
N GLU A 133 -5.09 1.40 13.70
CA GLU A 133 -4.62 0.66 12.52
C GLU A 133 -5.77 0.06 11.73
N ALA A 134 -6.79 -0.49 12.42
CA ALA A 134 -7.97 -1.03 11.76
C ALA A 134 -8.72 0.07 10.98
N ALA A 135 -8.86 1.24 11.58
CA ALA A 135 -9.48 2.38 10.92
C ALA A 135 -8.65 2.84 9.72
N ALA A 136 -7.31 2.84 9.87
CA ALA A 136 -6.42 3.22 8.78
C ALA A 136 -6.50 2.23 7.62
N LEU A 137 -6.59 0.93 7.89
CA LEU A 137 -6.76 -0.08 6.84
C LEU A 137 -8.06 0.12 6.07
N LYS A 138 -9.15 0.42 6.76
CA LYS A 138 -10.42 0.72 6.11
C LYS A 138 -10.35 1.99 5.26
N GLN A 139 -9.66 3.01 5.76
CA GLN A 139 -9.48 4.24 5.02
C GLN A 139 -8.64 4.02 3.77
N ILE A 140 -7.59 3.22 3.87
CA ILE A 140 -6.77 2.84 2.71
C ILE A 140 -7.62 2.12 1.68
N GLU A 141 -8.48 1.20 2.10
CA GLU A 141 -9.38 0.48 1.21
C GLU A 141 -10.28 1.46 0.44
N VAL A 142 -10.85 2.46 1.13
CA VAL A 142 -11.70 3.47 0.49
C VAL A 142 -10.90 4.32 -0.50
N VAL A 143 -9.73 4.78 -0.10
CA VAL A 143 -8.88 5.66 -0.93
C VAL A 143 -8.39 4.93 -2.18
N LEU A 144 -8.11 3.63 -2.07
CA LEU A 144 -7.71 2.79 -3.20
C LEU A 144 -8.88 2.34 -4.08
N ARG A 145 -10.10 2.72 -3.72
CA ARG A 145 -11.32 2.29 -4.42
C ARG A 145 -11.49 0.78 -4.42
N ALA A 146 -11.17 0.16 -3.28
CA ALA A 146 -11.12 -1.29 -3.13
C ALA A 146 -12.28 -1.86 -2.32
N THR A 147 -13.25 -1.05 -1.92
CA THR A 147 -14.44 -1.58 -1.23
C THR A 147 -15.26 -2.43 -2.22
N ASP A 148 -16.06 -3.34 -1.69
CA ASP A 148 -16.91 -4.19 -2.54
C ASP A 148 -17.81 -3.36 -3.44
N GLU A 149 -18.40 -2.29 -2.90
CA GLU A 149 -19.25 -1.39 -3.67
C GLU A 149 -18.48 -0.72 -4.82
N GLN A 150 -17.27 -0.26 -4.53
CA GLN A 150 -16.43 0.39 -5.54
C GLN A 150 -15.99 -0.58 -6.63
N LYS A 151 -15.64 -1.81 -6.25
CA LYS A 151 -15.27 -2.85 -7.21
C LYS A 151 -16.45 -3.21 -8.11
N GLN A 152 -17.64 -3.34 -7.53
CA GLN A 152 -18.84 -3.64 -8.31
C GLN A 152 -19.19 -2.52 -9.27
N ALA A 153 -19.04 -1.26 -8.84
CA ALA A 153 -19.29 -0.12 -9.71
C ALA A 153 -18.37 -0.13 -10.93
N ARG A 154 -17.10 -0.50 -10.76
CA ARG A 154 -16.17 -0.62 -11.90
C ARG A 154 -16.55 -1.74 -12.85
N ARG A 155 -17.00 -2.87 -12.33
CA ARG A 155 -17.36 -4.03 -13.14
C ARG A 155 -18.63 -3.82 -13.97
N LYS A 156 -19.48 -2.89 -13.55
CA LYS A 156 -20.72 -2.56 -14.26
C LYS A 156 -20.52 -1.58 -15.41
N GLN A 157 -19.36 -1.04 -15.54
CA GLN A 157 -19.03 -0.13 -16.66
C GLN A 157 -18.60 -0.95 -17.92
#